data_9071b52fae285aa7d659cce3bb88a4cf
#
_entry.id   9071b52fae285aa7d659cce3bb88a4cf
#
_cell.length_a   1.000
_cell.length_b   1.000
_cell.length_c   1.000
_cell.angle_alpha   90.00
_cell.angle_beta   90.00
_cell.angle_gamma   90.00
#
_symmetry.space_group_name_H-M   'P 1'
#
loop_
_entity.id
_entity.type
_entity.pdbx_description
1 polymer ?
#
loop_
_entity_poly.entity_id
_entity_poly.type
_entity_poly.pdbx_seq_one_letter_code
_entity_poly.pdbx_strand_id
1 'polypeptide(L)'
;QLLDSAEDQSFLKFGSRIAPVIEDDYRKEILPKIEKVISDYLATLQDDEAYQDVVISSMPSAGKTEKIFNVYNRTTGEDLLRFHVRRDHPPHDGYWFNFHYHTAEDGFQSHHELGSIYWDRNTPPNWMSA
;
A
#
# COMPACT_ATOMS: atom_id res chain seq x y z
N GLN A 1 11.16 5.87 11.17
CA GLN A 1 10.57 4.62 11.60
C GLN A 1 9.79 4.00 10.44
N LEU A 2 9.90 2.68 10.26
CA LEU A 2 9.38 2.00 9.08
C LEU A 2 7.87 2.13 8.95
N LEU A 3 7.13 1.95 10.02
CA LEU A 3 5.67 2.05 10.00
C LEU A 3 5.19 3.49 9.76
N ASP A 4 5.91 4.47 10.27
CA ASP A 4 5.61 5.88 9.99
C ASP A 4 5.80 6.18 8.51
N SER A 5 6.84 5.62 7.90
CA SER A 5 7.08 5.77 6.46
C SER A 5 5.96 5.15 5.63
N ALA A 6 5.45 3.99 6.05
CA ALA A 6 4.33 3.34 5.38
C ALA A 6 3.08 4.24 5.39
N GLU A 7 2.78 4.84 6.54
CA GLU A 7 1.66 5.77 6.65
C GLU A 7 1.86 6.98 5.76
N ASP A 8 3.03 7.61 5.82
CA ASP A 8 3.34 8.79 5.00
C ASP A 8 3.21 8.51 3.52
N GLN A 9 3.75 7.39 3.05
CA GLN A 9 3.68 7.03 1.64
C GLN A 9 2.24 6.73 1.18
N SER A 10 1.43 6.14 2.06
CA SER A 10 0.02 5.90 1.76
C SER A 10 -0.72 7.20 1.50
N PHE A 11 -0.59 8.17 2.41
CA PHE A 11 -1.31 9.44 2.27
C PHE A 11 -0.74 10.31 1.15
N LEU A 12 0.54 10.21 0.86
CA LEU A 12 1.12 10.85 -0.31
C LEU A 12 0.52 10.27 -1.60
N LYS A 13 0.35 8.96 -1.68
CA LYS A 13 -0.29 8.28 -2.82
C LYS A 13 -1.70 8.79 -3.05
N PHE A 14 -2.48 8.92 -1.99
CA PHE A 14 -3.88 9.35 -2.11
C PHE A 14 -4.00 10.79 -2.57
N GLY A 15 -3.11 11.67 -2.09
CA GLY A 15 -3.16 13.08 -2.41
C GLY A 15 -4.25 13.83 -1.65
N SER A 16 -4.29 15.13 -1.82
CA SER A 16 -5.19 16.00 -1.05
C SER A 16 -6.67 15.83 -1.40
N ARG A 17 -6.97 15.23 -2.55
CA ARG A 17 -8.34 15.03 -3.00
C ARG A 17 -8.95 13.74 -2.47
N ILE A 18 -8.18 12.66 -2.46
CA ILE A 18 -8.66 11.34 -2.04
C ILE A 18 -8.52 11.15 -0.54
N ALA A 19 -7.39 11.56 0.04
CA ALA A 19 -7.09 11.28 1.44
C ALA A 19 -8.21 11.69 2.40
N PRO A 20 -8.78 12.92 2.32
CA PRO A 20 -9.82 13.31 3.27
C PRO A 20 -11.07 12.43 3.20
N VAL A 21 -11.36 11.85 2.05
CA VAL A 21 -12.55 11.03 1.85
C VAL A 21 -12.40 9.65 2.47
N ILE A 22 -11.22 9.05 2.33
CA ILE A 22 -11.01 7.66 2.75
C ILE A 22 -10.18 7.52 4.02
N GLU A 23 -9.69 8.61 4.58
CA GLU A 23 -8.74 8.57 5.70
C GLU A 23 -9.24 7.74 6.88
N ASP A 24 -10.47 7.98 7.34
CA ASP A 24 -10.99 7.28 8.52
C ASP A 24 -11.07 5.77 8.29
N ASP A 25 -11.62 5.35 7.15
CA ASP A 25 -11.72 3.94 6.82
C ASP A 25 -10.35 3.32 6.61
N TYR A 26 -9.45 4.04 5.98
CA TYR A 26 -8.09 3.55 5.75
C TYR A 26 -7.35 3.32 7.08
N ARG A 27 -7.40 4.28 7.98
CA ARG A 27 -6.74 4.17 9.28
C ARG A 27 -7.34 3.07 10.15
N LYS A 28 -8.63 2.81 9.98
CA LYS A 28 -9.35 1.84 10.80
C LYS A 28 -9.25 0.41 10.25
N GLU A 29 -9.36 0.26 8.93
CA GLU A 29 -9.53 -1.06 8.31
C GLU A 29 -8.29 -1.55 7.54
N ILE A 30 -7.51 -0.66 6.95
CA ILE A 30 -6.43 -1.04 6.03
C ILE A 30 -5.06 -0.88 6.68
N LEU A 31 -4.75 0.32 7.19
CA LEU A 31 -3.43 0.61 7.72
C LEU A 31 -2.97 -0.36 8.82
N PRO A 32 -3.83 -0.75 9.78
CA PRO A 32 -3.41 -1.73 10.79
C PRO A 32 -3.02 -3.08 10.19
N LYS A 33 -3.67 -3.48 9.10
CA LYS A 33 -3.32 -4.74 8.42
C LYS A 33 -1.99 -4.62 7.69
N ILE A 34 -1.72 -3.48 7.06
CA ILE A 34 -0.44 -3.21 6.43
C ILE A 34 0.67 -3.27 7.48
N GLU A 35 0.46 -2.60 8.61
CA GLU A 35 1.43 -2.58 9.69
C GLU A 35 1.70 -3.98 10.24
N LYS A 36 0.66 -4.80 10.35
CA LYS A 36 0.82 -6.17 10.81
C LYS A 36 1.62 -7.01 9.80
N VAL A 37 1.35 -6.87 8.51
CA VAL A 37 2.09 -7.59 7.47
C VAL A 37 3.58 -7.23 7.55
N ILE A 38 3.90 -5.94 7.65
CA ILE A 38 5.29 -5.49 7.75
C ILE A 38 5.93 -6.02 9.04
N SER A 39 5.24 -5.90 10.16
CA SER A 39 5.76 -6.37 11.45
C SER A 39 6.00 -7.88 11.46
N ASP A 40 5.07 -8.64 10.91
CA ASP A 40 5.22 -10.11 10.82
C ASP A 40 6.41 -10.47 9.92
N TYR A 41 6.58 -9.76 8.82
CA TYR A 41 7.73 -9.99 7.95
C TYR A 41 9.04 -9.70 8.68
N LEU A 42 9.13 -8.56 9.37
CA LEU A 42 10.34 -8.19 10.12
C LEU A 42 10.67 -9.22 11.19
N ALA A 43 9.65 -9.81 11.81
CA ALA A 43 9.84 -10.83 12.82
C ALA A 43 10.46 -12.12 12.27
N THR A 44 10.43 -12.34 10.95
CA THR A 44 11.07 -13.50 10.32
C THR A 44 12.57 -13.30 10.12
N LEU A 45 13.06 -12.07 10.23
CA LEU A 45 14.48 -11.78 10.04
C LEU A 45 15.25 -12.16 11.29
N GLN A 46 16.40 -12.83 11.11
CA GLN A 46 17.11 -13.43 12.21
C GLN A 46 18.34 -12.67 12.66
N ASP A 47 18.72 -11.62 11.94
CA ASP A 47 19.85 -10.81 12.36
C ASP A 47 19.54 -9.32 12.19
N ASP A 48 20.25 -8.50 12.98
CA ASP A 48 20.02 -7.06 13.01
C ASP A 48 20.43 -6.36 11.72
N GLU A 49 21.39 -6.89 10.98
CA GLU A 49 21.80 -6.32 9.70
C GLU A 49 20.69 -6.45 8.67
N ALA A 50 20.08 -7.64 8.57
CA ALA A 50 18.97 -7.84 7.67
C ALA A 50 17.80 -6.93 8.01
N TYR A 51 17.50 -6.79 9.29
CA TYR A 51 16.45 -5.90 9.76
C TYR A 51 16.73 -4.44 9.36
N GLN A 52 17.96 -3.97 9.55
CA GLN A 52 18.34 -2.59 9.27
C GLN A 52 18.37 -2.28 7.77
N ASP A 53 18.50 -3.29 6.92
CA ASP A 53 18.53 -3.11 5.48
C ASP A 53 17.13 -3.03 4.86
N VAL A 54 16.08 -3.25 5.65
CA VAL A 54 14.69 -3.17 5.15
C VAL A 54 14.23 -1.72 5.19
N VAL A 55 13.83 -1.21 4.04
CA VAL A 55 13.36 0.18 3.89
C VAL A 55 12.12 0.23 3.00
N ILE A 56 11.42 1.35 3.08
CA ILE A 56 10.23 1.61 2.28
C ILE A 56 10.58 2.59 1.17
N SER A 57 10.10 2.29 -0.04
CA SER A 57 10.29 3.18 -1.18
C SER A 57 9.61 4.53 -0.94
N SER A 58 10.22 5.59 -1.44
CA SER A 58 9.62 6.91 -1.46
C SER A 58 9.05 7.19 -2.85
N MET A 59 8.24 8.22 -2.98
CA MET A 59 7.67 8.65 -4.26
C MET A 59 6.72 7.62 -4.88
N PRO A 60 5.50 7.46 -4.34
CA PRO A 60 4.49 6.60 -4.97
C PRO A 60 4.15 7.09 -6.37
N SER A 61 3.71 6.16 -7.21
CA SER A 61 3.33 6.49 -8.58
C SER A 61 1.96 7.17 -8.63
N ALA A 62 1.85 8.19 -9.47
CA ALA A 62 0.62 8.95 -9.65
C ALA A 62 -0.26 8.34 -10.75
N GLY A 63 -1.41 8.95 -10.98
CA GLY A 63 -2.32 8.59 -12.07
C GLY A 63 -3.10 7.32 -11.81
N LYS A 64 -2.92 6.32 -12.68
CA LYS A 64 -3.67 5.06 -12.63
C LYS A 64 -2.85 3.87 -12.15
N THR A 65 -1.58 4.08 -11.81
CA THR A 65 -0.71 3.00 -11.37
C THR A 65 -1.13 2.49 -9.99
N GLU A 66 -0.93 1.20 -9.74
CA GLU A 66 -1.40 0.57 -8.50
C GLU A 66 -0.44 0.70 -7.33
N LYS A 67 0.82 0.97 -7.58
CA LYS A 67 1.84 0.99 -6.53
C LYS A 67 1.57 2.08 -5.49
N ILE A 68 1.50 1.68 -4.22
CA ILE A 68 1.53 2.62 -3.09
C ILE A 68 2.98 2.77 -2.65
N PHE A 69 3.58 1.68 -2.18
CA PHE A 69 5.00 1.63 -1.83
C PHE A 69 5.48 0.18 -1.86
N ASN A 70 6.80 0.03 -1.96
CA ASN A 70 7.46 -1.27 -1.83
C ASN A 70 8.29 -1.30 -0.56
N VAL A 71 8.37 -2.47 0.05
CA VAL A 71 9.33 -2.76 1.12
C VAL A 71 10.46 -3.51 0.44
N TYR A 72 11.68 -3.03 0.54
CA TYR A 72 12.81 -3.62 -0.19
C TYR A 72 14.08 -3.66 0.66
N ASN A 73 15.04 -4.45 0.21
CA ASN A 73 16.35 -4.53 0.83
C ASN A 73 17.24 -3.44 0.23
N ARG A 74 17.71 -2.51 1.06
CA ARG A 74 18.50 -1.37 0.60
C ARG A 74 19.82 -1.79 -0.03
N THR A 75 20.44 -2.86 0.48
CA THR A 75 21.75 -3.31 0.01
C THR A 75 21.64 -4.00 -1.35
N THR A 76 20.66 -4.88 -1.53
CA THR A 76 20.51 -5.65 -2.77
C THR A 76 19.60 -4.97 -3.78
N GLY A 77 18.74 -4.06 -3.35
CA GLY A 77 17.72 -3.45 -4.19
C GLY A 77 16.53 -4.34 -4.46
N GLU A 78 16.48 -5.54 -3.89
CA GLU A 78 15.38 -6.47 -4.15
C GLU A 78 14.12 -6.11 -3.37
N ASP A 79 12.97 -6.13 -4.06
CA ASP A 79 11.68 -5.96 -3.42
C ASP A 79 11.34 -7.19 -2.59
N LEU A 80 10.77 -6.96 -1.42
CA LEU A 80 10.35 -8.00 -0.49
C LEU A 80 8.83 -8.07 -0.40
N LEU A 81 8.19 -6.91 -0.30
CA LEU A 81 6.73 -6.77 -0.27
C LEU A 81 6.36 -5.61 -1.19
N ARG A 82 5.22 -5.74 -1.87
CA ARG A 82 4.67 -4.66 -2.70
C ARG A 82 3.24 -4.39 -2.26
N PHE A 83 2.97 -3.16 -1.86
CA PHE A 83 1.63 -2.75 -1.45
C PHE A 83 0.99 -1.95 -2.57
N HIS A 84 -0.19 -2.40 -2.99
CA HIS A 84 -0.90 -1.87 -4.15
C HIS A 84 -2.34 -1.50 -3.81
N VAL A 85 -2.89 -0.59 -4.61
CA VAL A 85 -4.30 -0.26 -4.59
C VAL A 85 -4.84 -0.30 -6.02
N ARG A 86 -5.91 -1.06 -6.22
CA ARG A 86 -6.57 -1.18 -7.52
C ARG A 86 -7.87 -0.40 -7.50
N ARG A 87 -8.20 0.25 -8.60
CA ARG A 87 -9.49 0.91 -8.77
C ARG A 87 -10.46 -0.09 -9.35
N ASP A 88 -11.53 -0.38 -8.62
CA ASP A 88 -12.59 -1.27 -9.07
C ASP A 88 -13.83 -0.46 -9.41
N HIS A 89 -14.54 -0.87 -10.47
CA HIS A 89 -15.77 -0.23 -10.87
C HIS A 89 -16.80 -1.31 -11.19
N PRO A 90 -17.35 -1.99 -10.17
CA PRO A 90 -18.37 -3.02 -10.38
C PRO A 90 -19.62 -2.39 -11.02
N PRO A 91 -20.35 -3.13 -11.86
CA PRO A 91 -21.56 -2.60 -12.48
C PRO A 91 -22.55 -2.09 -11.43
N HIS A 92 -23.05 -0.87 -11.63
CA HIS A 92 -24.06 -0.21 -10.79
C HIS A 92 -23.65 0.04 -9.34
N ASP A 93 -22.36 -0.06 -9.02
CA ASP A 93 -21.91 -0.02 -7.62
C ASP A 93 -20.85 1.06 -7.35
N GLY A 94 -20.60 1.96 -8.29
CA GLY A 94 -19.66 3.05 -8.12
C GLY A 94 -18.21 2.61 -8.20
N TYR A 95 -17.33 3.49 -7.73
CA TYR A 95 -15.89 3.25 -7.72
C TYR A 95 -15.42 2.86 -6.34
N TRP A 96 -14.53 1.86 -6.28
CA TRP A 96 -13.98 1.31 -5.05
C TRP A 96 -12.46 1.25 -5.15
N PHE A 97 -11.79 1.31 -4.01
CA PHE A 97 -10.36 1.02 -3.91
C PHE A 97 -10.18 -0.35 -3.29
N ASN A 98 -9.48 -1.23 -3.99
CA ASN A 98 -9.11 -2.54 -3.45
C ASN A 98 -7.63 -2.51 -3.06
N PHE A 99 -7.37 -2.74 -1.79
CA PHE A 99 -6.01 -2.76 -1.25
C PHE A 99 -5.52 -4.19 -1.12
N HIS A 100 -4.33 -4.46 -1.63
CA HIS A 100 -3.73 -5.79 -1.58
C HIS A 100 -2.21 -5.67 -1.56
N TYR A 101 -1.53 -6.79 -1.30
CA TYR A 101 -0.08 -6.82 -1.37
C TYR A 101 0.41 -8.10 -2.04
N HIS A 102 1.67 -8.06 -2.48
CA HIS A 102 2.37 -9.19 -3.08
C HIS A 102 3.66 -9.41 -2.30
N THR A 103 4.14 -10.65 -2.29
CA THR A 103 5.40 -11.02 -1.61
C THR A 103 6.37 -11.66 -2.55
N ALA A 104 7.67 -11.54 -2.23
CA ALA A 104 8.72 -12.18 -3.01
C ALA A 104 8.71 -13.70 -2.87
N GLU A 105 8.08 -14.24 -1.83
CA GLU A 105 8.04 -15.66 -1.54
C GLU A 105 7.45 -16.49 -2.70
N ASP A 106 6.47 -15.93 -3.40
CA ASP A 106 5.85 -16.59 -4.55
C ASP A 106 6.11 -15.85 -5.87
N GLY A 107 7.15 -15.03 -5.92
CA GLY A 107 7.47 -14.25 -7.09
C GLY A 107 6.45 -13.19 -7.40
N PHE A 108 5.78 -12.66 -6.40
CA PHE A 108 4.77 -11.61 -6.50
C PHE A 108 3.53 -12.03 -7.30
N GLN A 109 3.23 -13.32 -7.33
CA GLN A 109 2.12 -13.85 -8.14
C GLN A 109 0.75 -13.67 -7.48
N SER A 110 0.64 -13.94 -6.19
CA SER A 110 -0.65 -13.90 -5.50
C SER A 110 -1.00 -12.50 -5.03
N HIS A 111 -2.29 -12.19 -5.09
CA HIS A 111 -2.85 -11.00 -4.45
C HIS A 111 -3.31 -11.35 -3.05
N HIS A 112 -2.70 -10.76 -2.03
CA HIS A 112 -3.12 -10.94 -0.65
C HIS A 112 -4.01 -9.75 -0.28
N GLU A 113 -5.30 -10.02 -0.09
CA GLU A 113 -6.30 -8.97 0.12
C GLU A 113 -6.17 -8.30 1.48
N LEU A 114 -6.29 -6.97 1.49
CA LEU A 114 -6.31 -6.18 2.72
C LEU A 114 -7.70 -5.59 2.99
N GLY A 115 -8.46 -5.32 1.94
CA GLY A 115 -9.80 -4.79 2.05
C GLY A 115 -10.13 -3.78 0.97
N SER A 116 -11.36 -3.29 0.97
CA SER A 116 -11.83 -2.33 -0.03
C SER A 116 -12.51 -1.15 0.64
N ILE A 117 -12.38 0.03 0.04
CA ILE A 117 -13.01 1.26 0.51
C ILE A 117 -13.78 1.89 -0.66
N TYR A 118 -15.02 2.32 -0.41
CA TYR A 118 -15.82 3.02 -1.39
C TYR A 118 -15.26 4.42 -1.66
N TRP A 119 -15.21 4.81 -2.91
CA TRP A 119 -14.74 6.14 -3.30
C TRP A 119 -15.89 7.06 -3.68
N ASP A 120 -16.53 6.78 -4.81
CA ASP A 120 -17.56 7.66 -5.34
C ASP A 120 -18.39 6.92 -6.39
N ARG A 121 -19.60 7.39 -6.61
CA ARG A 121 -20.52 6.75 -7.55
C ARG A 121 -20.12 6.96 -9.00
N ASN A 122 -19.76 8.18 -9.36
CA ASN A 122 -19.60 8.57 -10.76
C ASN A 122 -18.24 9.16 -11.12
N THR A 123 -17.41 9.49 -10.17
CA THR A 123 -16.14 10.16 -10.44
C THR A 123 -14.97 9.18 -10.36
N PRO A 124 -14.32 8.89 -11.50
CA PRO A 124 -13.13 8.03 -11.46
C PRO A 124 -12.02 8.66 -10.62
N PRO A 125 -11.36 7.88 -9.77
CA PRO A 125 -10.27 8.42 -8.95
C PRO A 125 -8.96 8.50 -9.72
N ASN A 126 -8.16 9.52 -9.39
CA ASN A 126 -6.78 9.64 -9.84
C ASN A 126 -5.87 9.87 -8.63
N TRP A 127 -4.79 9.11 -8.55
CA TRP A 127 -3.86 9.19 -7.43
C TRP A 127 -3.07 10.50 -7.43
N MET A 128 -2.79 11.00 -6.22
CA MET A 128 -2.01 12.22 -6.01
C MET A 128 -2.62 13.47 -6.64
N SER A 129 -3.93 13.48 -6.81
CA SER A 129 -4.65 14.65 -7.31
C SER A 129 -4.82 15.69 -6.21
N ALA A 130 -4.74 16.96 -6.62
CA ALA A 130 -4.98 18.08 -5.72
C ALA A 130 -6.47 18.41 -5.62
#